data_f990a9d70cf30df63ad8d6776462966a
#
_entry.id   f990a9d70cf30df63ad8d6776462966a
#
_cell.length_a   1.000
_cell.length_b   1.000
_cell.length_c   1.000
_cell.angle_alpha   90.00
_cell.angle_beta   90.00
_cell.angle_gamma   90.00
#
_symmetry.space_group_name_H-M   'P 1'
#
loop_
_entity.id
_entity.type
_entity.pdbx_description
1 polymer ?
#
loop_
_entity_poly.entity_id
_entity_poly.type
_entity_poly.pdbx_seq_one_letter_code
_entity_poly.pdbx_strand_id
1 'polypeptide(L)'
;MLFPNGNKNDGGNMSKVKLQTAAEIGTLIRTKRREQHVSQAVLAGLASVGTRFISDLENGKGTIQIQKLLDVLNALGLGLYIFNRWEKD
;
A
#
# COMPACT_ATOMS: atom_id res chain seq x y z
N MET A 1 14.46 0.54 -6.41
CA MET A 1 14.11 0.96 -6.24
C MET A 1 14.03 1.56 -6.16
N LEU A 2 14.05 1.43 -5.84
CA LEU A 2 13.74 2.12 -5.54
C LEU A 2 13.86 2.75 -5.35
N PHE A 3 14.16 2.66 -5.24
CA PHE A 3 14.15 3.37 -4.89
C PHE A 3 14.83 3.73 -4.76
N PRO A 4 15.12 3.69 -4.72
CA PRO A 4 15.70 4.20 -4.37
C PRO A 4 16.21 4.75 -4.01
N ASN A 5 16.63 4.68 -3.94
CA ASN A 5 16.90 5.40 -3.48
C ASN A 5 17.19 6.01 -3.07
N GLY A 6 17.62 6.12 -2.89
CA GLY A 6 17.77 6.66 -2.43
C GLY A 6 18.04 7.38 -1.77
N ASN A 7 18.24 7.48 -1.65
CA ASN A 7 18.26 8.20 -1.00
C ASN A 7 18.42 8.71 -0.25
N LYS A 8 18.91 8.62 -0.29
CA LYS A 8 18.84 9.15 0.51
C LYS A 8 18.43 9.64 1.36
N ASN A 9 18.40 9.87 1.41
CA ASN A 9 17.70 10.38 2.16
C ASN A 9 17.06 10.64 2.52
N ASP A 10 17.14 10.39 2.28
CA ASP A 10 16.29 10.68 2.60
C ASP A 10 15.56 10.51 2.79
N GLY A 11 15.75 10.05 2.52
CA GLY A 11 14.89 9.81 2.72
C GLY A 11 14.38 9.57 3.25
N GLY A 12 14.49 9.43 3.19
CA GLY A 12 13.85 8.98 3.65
C GLY A 12 13.06 9.11 4.40
N ASN A 13 12.90 9.07 4.70
CA ASN A 13 12.15 9.29 5.62
C ASN A 13 10.79 9.50 5.35
N MET A 14 10.47 10.17 4.76
CA MET A 14 9.22 10.54 4.53
C MET A 14 8.45 9.59 3.79
N SER A 15 9.02 8.59 3.38
CA SER A 15 8.31 7.58 2.65
C SER A 15 7.62 6.55 3.53
N LYS A 16 7.72 6.68 4.85
CA LYS A 16 7.10 5.72 5.75
C LYS A 16 5.80 6.29 6.31
N VAL A 17 4.76 5.46 6.32
CA VAL A 17 3.46 5.84 6.83
C VAL A 17 3.08 4.86 7.92
N LYS A 18 2.63 5.37 9.04
CA LYS A 18 2.19 4.54 10.15
C LYS A 18 0.72 4.18 9.93
N LEU A 19 0.43 2.89 9.91
CA LEU A 19 -0.92 2.40 9.67
C LEU A 19 -1.34 1.51 10.81
N GLN A 20 -2.52 1.73 11.34
CA GLN A 20 -3.01 0.97 12.47
C GLN A 20 -4.39 0.39 12.23
N THR A 21 -5.10 0.82 11.19
CA THR A 21 -6.45 0.34 10.92
C THR A 21 -6.62 0.00 9.46
N ALA A 22 -7.61 -0.86 9.19
CA ALA A 22 -7.95 -1.19 7.81
C ALA A 22 -8.41 0.04 7.03
N ALA A 23 -9.09 0.96 7.71
CA ALA A 23 -9.55 2.18 7.06
C ALA A 23 -8.37 3.03 6.58
N GLU A 24 -7.33 3.12 7.41
CA GLU A 24 -6.13 3.88 7.03
C GLU A 24 -5.43 3.24 5.83
N ILE A 25 -5.36 1.91 5.82
CA ILE A 25 -4.76 1.20 4.69
C ILE A 25 -5.57 1.47 3.43
N GLY A 26 -6.89 1.40 3.53
CA GLY A 26 -7.76 1.66 2.39
C GLY A 26 -7.59 3.06 1.83
N THR A 27 -7.50 4.05 2.72
CA THR A 27 -7.30 5.44 2.31
C THR A 27 -5.96 5.61 1.61
N LEU A 28 -4.91 5.00 2.14
CA LEU A 28 -3.60 5.08 1.53
C LEU A 28 -3.61 4.49 0.12
N ILE A 29 -4.23 3.33 -0.03
CA ILE A 29 -4.28 2.67 -1.33
C ILE A 29 -5.05 3.51 -2.34
N ARG A 30 -6.20 4.06 -1.92
CA ARG A 30 -6.98 4.93 -2.81
C ARG A 30 -6.16 6.15 -3.23
N THR A 31 -5.48 6.78 -2.28
CA THR A 31 -4.69 7.97 -2.55
C THR A 31 -3.57 7.66 -3.54
N LYS A 32 -2.84 6.58 -3.31
CA LYS A 32 -1.74 6.20 -4.19
C LYS A 32 -2.23 5.81 -5.57
N ARG A 33 -3.36 5.11 -5.63
CA ARG A 33 -3.96 4.74 -6.90
C ARG A 33 -4.31 6.00 -7.72
N ARG A 34 -4.95 6.96 -7.06
CA ARG A 34 -5.36 8.19 -7.75
C ARG A 34 -4.16 9.03 -8.17
N GLU A 35 -3.12 9.06 -7.35
CA GLU A 35 -1.89 9.75 -7.73
C GLU A 35 -1.28 9.17 -8.99
N GLN A 36 -1.46 7.89 -9.21
CA GLN A 36 -0.93 7.22 -10.39
C GLN A 36 -1.93 7.21 -11.54
N HIS A 37 -3.09 7.85 -11.35
CA HIS A 37 -4.09 8.01 -12.40
C HIS A 37 -4.63 6.70 -12.95
N VAL A 38 -4.80 5.70 -12.09
CA VAL A 38 -5.37 4.41 -12.51
C VAL A 38 -6.71 4.19 -11.83
N SER A 39 -7.61 3.51 -12.54
CA SER A 39 -8.91 3.15 -11.99
C SER A 39 -8.79 1.94 -11.08
N GLN A 40 -9.86 1.68 -10.33
CA GLN A 40 -9.91 0.44 -9.53
C GLN A 40 -9.77 -0.78 -10.43
N ALA A 41 -10.41 -0.77 -11.60
CA ALA A 41 -10.35 -1.91 -12.49
C ALA A 41 -8.94 -2.13 -13.04
N VAL A 42 -8.23 -1.04 -13.36
CA VAL A 42 -6.86 -1.16 -13.84
C VAL A 42 -5.95 -1.70 -12.74
N LEU A 43 -6.10 -1.18 -11.53
CA LEU A 43 -5.30 -1.68 -10.41
C LEU A 43 -5.58 -3.15 -10.15
N ALA A 44 -6.86 -3.53 -10.19
CA ALA A 44 -7.24 -4.93 -10.00
C ALA A 44 -6.54 -5.83 -11.02
N GLY A 45 -6.52 -5.42 -12.27
CA GLY A 45 -5.84 -6.17 -13.32
C GLY A 45 -4.35 -6.28 -13.08
N LEU A 46 -3.71 -5.17 -12.67
CA LEU A 46 -2.27 -5.18 -12.40
C LEU A 46 -1.92 -6.09 -11.23
N ALA A 47 -2.78 -6.14 -10.23
CA ALA A 47 -2.53 -6.94 -9.03
C ALA A 47 -3.07 -8.36 -9.15
N SER A 48 -3.77 -8.68 -10.23
CA SER A 48 -4.40 -9.98 -10.45
C SER A 48 -5.42 -10.31 -9.36
N VAL A 49 -6.22 -9.32 -9.00
CA VAL A 49 -7.31 -9.49 -8.03
C VAL A 49 -8.60 -8.97 -8.67
N GLY A 50 -9.72 -9.23 -8.02
CA GLY A 50 -11.00 -8.71 -8.50
C GLY A 50 -11.18 -7.24 -8.18
N THR A 51 -11.95 -6.54 -9.00
CA THR A 51 -12.27 -5.13 -8.74
C THR A 51 -13.00 -4.98 -7.42
N ARG A 52 -13.85 -5.96 -7.07
CA ARG A 52 -14.56 -5.95 -5.80
C ARG A 52 -13.59 -5.95 -4.63
N PHE A 53 -12.49 -6.70 -4.77
CA PHE A 53 -11.48 -6.72 -3.72
C PHE A 53 -10.88 -5.32 -3.51
N ILE A 54 -10.58 -4.62 -4.61
CA ILE A 54 -10.03 -3.26 -4.52
C ILE A 54 -11.04 -2.34 -3.84
N SER A 55 -12.30 -2.43 -4.23
CA SER A 55 -13.33 -1.59 -3.64
C SER A 55 -13.46 -1.84 -2.13
N ASP A 56 -13.52 -3.11 -1.74
CA ASP A 56 -13.62 -3.47 -0.32
C ASP A 56 -12.40 -2.96 0.45
N LEU A 57 -11.23 -3.11 -0.13
CA LEU A 57 -9.99 -2.68 0.50
C LEU A 57 -9.98 -1.17 0.71
N GLU A 58 -10.33 -0.41 -0.32
CA GLU A 58 -10.34 1.05 -0.23
C GLU A 58 -11.42 1.56 0.73
N ASN A 59 -12.47 0.77 0.93
CA ASN A 59 -13.53 1.13 1.88
C ASN A 59 -13.23 0.67 3.30
N GLY A 60 -12.05 0.11 3.55
CA GLY A 60 -11.62 -0.21 4.90
C GLY A 60 -12.14 -1.51 5.45
N LYS A 61 -12.53 -2.45 4.57
CA LYS A 61 -12.99 -3.75 5.05
C LYS A 61 -11.86 -4.43 5.81
N GLY A 62 -12.16 -4.86 7.03
CA GLY A 62 -11.16 -5.41 7.92
C GLY A 62 -10.82 -6.86 7.71
N THR A 63 -11.66 -7.60 6.97
CA THR A 63 -11.44 -9.02 6.73
C THR A 63 -11.05 -9.21 5.28
N ILE A 64 -9.76 -9.17 4.99
CA ILE A 64 -9.26 -9.34 3.64
C ILE A 64 -8.14 -10.37 3.64
N GLN A 65 -7.88 -10.95 2.47
CA GLN A 65 -6.78 -11.89 2.32
C GLN A 65 -5.49 -11.11 2.24
N ILE A 66 -4.56 -11.43 3.13
CA ILE A 66 -3.32 -10.68 3.24
C ILE A 66 -2.47 -10.78 1.97
N GLN A 67 -2.45 -11.94 1.32
CA GLN A 67 -1.64 -12.07 0.12
C GLN A 67 -2.13 -11.14 -0.98
N LYS A 68 -3.46 -11.01 -1.11
CA LYS A 68 -4.02 -10.10 -2.11
C LYS A 68 -3.69 -8.65 -1.78
N LEU A 69 -3.68 -8.30 -0.49
CA LEU A 69 -3.25 -6.96 -0.08
C LEU A 69 -1.80 -6.70 -0.50
N LEU A 70 -0.93 -7.67 -0.26
CA LEU A 70 0.48 -7.53 -0.65
C LEU A 70 0.62 -7.37 -2.16
N ASP A 71 -0.18 -8.10 -2.92
CA ASP A 71 -0.16 -8.00 -4.38
C ASP A 71 -0.59 -6.61 -4.85
N VAL A 72 -1.59 -6.03 -4.18
CA VAL A 72 -2.04 -4.67 -4.51
C VAL A 72 -0.97 -3.64 -4.18
N LEU A 73 -0.34 -3.77 -3.01
CA LEU A 73 0.73 -2.85 -2.63
C LEU A 73 1.87 -2.91 -3.64
N ASN A 74 2.25 -4.13 -4.04
CA ASN A 74 3.28 -4.32 -5.04
C ASN A 74 2.93 -3.65 -6.36
N ALA A 75 1.67 -3.80 -6.79
CA ALA A 75 1.23 -3.19 -8.05
C ALA A 75 1.31 -1.67 -8.00
N LEU A 76 1.18 -1.08 -6.82
CA LEU A 76 1.28 0.36 -6.64
C LEU A 76 2.71 0.84 -6.38
N GLY A 77 3.67 -0.09 -6.31
CA GLY A 77 5.04 0.26 -6.02
C GLY A 77 5.30 0.53 -4.55
N LEU A 78 4.46 -0.02 -3.68
CA LEU A 78 4.59 0.17 -2.24
C LEU A 78 5.18 -1.07 -1.59
N GLY A 79 5.92 -0.86 -0.52
CA GLY A 79 6.44 -1.96 0.29
C GLY A 79 5.82 -1.93 1.67
N LEU A 80 5.76 -3.09 2.28
CA LEU A 80 5.28 -3.21 3.66
C LEU A 80 6.46 -3.59 4.53
N TYR A 81 6.66 -2.80 5.59
CA TYR A 81 7.74 -3.05 6.52
C TYR A 81 7.18 -3.32 7.90
N ILE A 82 7.85 -4.21 8.61
CA ILE A 82 7.55 -4.50 10.00
C ILE A 82 8.77 -4.09 10.80
N PHE A 83 8.56 -3.33 11.84
CA PHE A 83 9.66 -2.95 12.71
C PHE A 83 9.24 -3.16 14.16
N ASN A 84 10.22 -3.41 15.01
CA ASN A 84 9.98 -3.64 16.42
C ASN A 84 10.00 -2.31 17.14
N ARG A 85 8.84 -1.85 17.59
CA ARG A 85 8.73 -0.53 18.21
C ARG A 85 9.41 -0.47 19.59
N TRP A 86 9.72 -1.64 20.13
CA TRP A 86 10.40 -1.69 21.41
C TRP A 86 11.92 -1.68 21.29
N GLU A 87 12.42 -1.83 20.09
CA GLU A 87 13.84 -1.87 19.84
C GLU A 87 14.38 -0.46 19.69
N LYS A 88 15.53 -0.24 20.30
CA LYS A 88 16.15 1.03 20.09
C LYS A 88 17.24 0.85 19.13
N ASP A 89 17.37 1.46 18.22
CA ASP A 89 18.40 1.29 17.33
C ASP A 89 19.36 2.26 17.29
#